data_b661d8108b8a0b7a89585ac8dbd6e919
#
_entry.id   b661d8108b8a0b7a89585ac8dbd6e919
#
_cell.length_a   1.000
_cell.length_b   1.000
_cell.length_c   1.000
_cell.angle_alpha   90.00
_cell.angle_beta   90.00
_cell.angle_gamma   90.00
#
_symmetry.space_group_name_H-M   'P 1'
#
loop_
_entity.id
_entity.type
_entity.pdbx_description
1 polymer ?
#
loop_
_entity_poly.entity_id
_entity_poly.type
_entity_poly.pdbx_seq_one_letter_code
_entity_poly.pdbx_strand_id
1 'polypeptide(L)'
;MLVDTAPWIYLLEDHAEFAPRFLSLFEAADRGQIQLALSTVTLAEVLTGPFKAGQTALAKRYEAALGAYQVVPLSAAVASLAAQLRVQYRLKLPDAVQLASALQIGAAALVTHDRDFSEVQGLPVLMGA
;
A
#
# COMPACT_ATOMS: atom_id res chain seq x y z
N MET A 1 -7.65 4.70 -4.54
CA MET A 1 -7.35 3.32 -4.13
C MET A 1 -6.15 3.31 -3.20
N LEU A 2 -6.19 2.53 -2.15
CA LEU A 2 -5.01 2.34 -1.30
C LEU A 2 -4.22 1.15 -1.81
N VAL A 3 -2.92 1.36 -2.04
CA VAL A 3 -2.02 0.32 -2.56
C VAL A 3 -1.14 -0.20 -1.43
N ASP A 4 -1.13 -1.51 -1.24
CA ASP A 4 -0.28 -2.22 -0.28
C ASP A 4 1.20 -2.11 -0.65
N THR A 5 2.07 -2.51 0.25
CA THR A 5 3.53 -2.33 0.12
C THR A 5 4.11 -3.03 -1.11
N ALA A 6 3.74 -4.30 -1.35
CA ALA A 6 4.37 -5.09 -2.41
C ALA A 6 4.22 -4.49 -3.81
N PRO A 7 3.03 -4.05 -4.26
CA PRO A 7 2.92 -3.41 -5.58
C PRO A 7 3.78 -2.15 -5.72
N TRP A 8 3.94 -1.35 -4.66
CA TRP A 8 4.84 -0.20 -4.69
C TRP A 8 6.30 -0.62 -4.89
N ILE A 9 6.75 -1.66 -4.18
CA ILE A 9 8.10 -2.19 -4.32
C ILE A 9 8.31 -2.71 -5.74
N TYR A 10 7.35 -3.45 -6.30
CA TYR A 10 7.46 -3.95 -7.67
C TYR A 10 7.63 -2.81 -8.68
N LEU A 11 6.87 -1.73 -8.51
CA LEU A 11 6.98 -0.56 -9.39
C LEU A 11 8.35 0.11 -9.25
N LEU A 12 8.78 0.40 -8.02
CA LEU A 12 10.02 1.13 -7.77
C LEU A 12 11.27 0.34 -8.17
N GLU A 13 11.24 -0.97 -8.01
CA GLU A 13 12.34 -1.87 -8.39
C GLU A 13 12.24 -2.38 -9.83
N ASP A 14 11.19 -2.03 -10.56
CA ASP A 14 10.91 -2.53 -11.91
C ASP A 14 10.96 -4.07 -11.96
N HIS A 15 10.23 -4.71 -11.06
CA HIS A 15 10.24 -6.17 -10.93
C HIS A 15 9.75 -6.83 -12.22
N ALA A 16 10.58 -7.68 -12.84
CA ALA A 16 10.33 -8.22 -14.18
C ALA A 16 9.02 -9.02 -14.28
N GLU A 17 8.66 -9.76 -13.24
CA GLU A 17 7.47 -10.61 -13.23
C GLU A 17 6.23 -9.88 -12.70
N PHE A 18 6.36 -9.16 -11.59
CA PHE A 18 5.20 -8.64 -10.86
C PHE A 18 4.86 -7.19 -11.17
N ALA A 19 5.82 -6.35 -11.57
CA ALA A 19 5.50 -4.98 -11.94
C ALA A 19 4.48 -4.89 -13.07
N PRO A 20 4.56 -5.72 -14.14
CA PRO A 20 3.56 -5.67 -15.23
C PRO A 20 2.13 -5.95 -14.78
N ARG A 21 1.93 -6.70 -13.71
CA ARG A 21 0.60 -7.03 -13.19
C ARG A 21 -0.15 -5.82 -12.64
N PHE A 22 0.58 -4.78 -12.24
CA PHE A 22 0.02 -3.56 -11.65
C PHE A 22 0.23 -2.34 -12.54
N LEU A 23 0.85 -2.50 -13.71
CA LEU A 23 1.24 -1.39 -14.58
C LEU A 23 0.03 -0.55 -15.02
N SER A 24 -1.07 -1.20 -15.41
CA SER A 24 -2.27 -0.48 -15.84
C SER A 24 -2.85 0.44 -14.76
N LEU A 25 -2.73 0.02 -13.50
CA LEU A 25 -3.16 0.82 -12.35
C LEU A 25 -2.31 2.10 -12.22
N PHE A 26 -0.99 1.95 -12.26
CA PHE A 26 -0.08 3.09 -12.14
C PHE A 26 -0.18 4.02 -13.35
N GLU A 27 -0.38 3.49 -14.55
CA GLU A 27 -0.61 4.29 -15.75
C GLU A 27 -1.93 5.07 -15.66
N ALA A 28 -2.99 4.47 -15.15
CA ALA A 28 -4.27 5.15 -14.93
C ALA A 28 -4.11 6.30 -13.92
N ALA A 29 -3.32 6.11 -12.86
CA ALA A 29 -3.01 7.16 -11.91
C ALA A 29 -2.22 8.30 -12.54
N ASP A 30 -1.23 7.99 -13.38
CA ASP A 30 -0.44 8.98 -14.09
C ASP A 30 -1.29 9.82 -15.06
N ARG A 31 -2.33 9.21 -15.63
CA ARG A 31 -3.29 9.91 -16.48
C ARG A 31 -4.39 10.66 -15.71
N GLY A 32 -4.33 10.66 -14.38
CA GLY A 32 -5.32 11.31 -13.54
C GLY A 32 -6.69 10.62 -13.48
N GLN A 33 -6.79 9.38 -13.94
CA GLN A 33 -8.07 8.64 -13.97
C GLN A 33 -8.43 8.05 -12.60
N ILE A 34 -7.43 7.78 -11.77
CA ILE A 34 -7.60 7.31 -10.39
C ILE A 34 -6.59 8.00 -9.49
N GLN A 35 -6.91 8.03 -8.20
CA GLN A 35 -5.99 8.52 -7.18
C GLN A 35 -5.47 7.35 -6.35
N LEU A 36 -4.17 7.32 -6.12
CA LEU A 36 -3.51 6.31 -5.31
C LEU A 36 -3.12 6.89 -3.96
N ALA A 37 -3.20 6.06 -2.94
CA ALA A 37 -2.77 6.36 -1.59
C ALA A 37 -1.94 5.21 -1.03
N LEU A 38 -1.15 5.50 -0.02
CA LEU A 38 -0.39 4.51 0.74
C LEU A 38 -0.45 4.87 2.22
N SER A 39 -0.25 3.88 3.08
CA SER A 39 -0.13 4.11 4.51
C SER A 39 1.30 4.50 4.89
N THR A 40 1.47 5.12 6.06
CA THR A 40 2.82 5.36 6.61
C THR A 40 3.57 4.07 6.90
N VAL A 41 2.87 2.96 7.16
CA VAL A 41 3.48 1.63 7.30
C VAL A 41 4.13 1.21 5.98
N THR A 42 3.46 1.40 4.85
CA THR A 42 4.04 1.15 3.53
C THR A 42 5.30 1.99 3.30
N LEU A 43 5.26 3.27 3.66
CA LEU A 43 6.43 4.13 3.54
C LEU A 43 7.62 3.54 4.32
N ALA A 44 7.40 3.14 5.56
CA ALA A 44 8.44 2.53 6.39
C ALA A 44 8.98 1.23 5.79
N GLU A 45 8.08 0.36 5.32
CA GLU A 45 8.47 -0.92 4.73
C GLU A 45 9.26 -0.74 3.43
N VAL A 46 8.84 0.17 2.55
CA VAL A 46 9.53 0.45 1.29
C VAL A 46 10.93 1.00 1.52
N LEU A 47 11.10 1.88 2.50
CA LEU A 47 12.39 2.51 2.78
C LEU A 47 13.36 1.59 3.52
N THR A 48 12.88 0.57 4.19
CA THR A 48 13.71 -0.34 4.97
C THR A 48 14.74 -1.05 4.11
N GLY A 49 14.38 -1.54 2.93
CA GLY A 49 15.29 -2.24 2.03
C GLY A 49 16.52 -1.41 1.64
N PRO A 50 16.33 -0.21 1.04
CA PRO A 50 17.43 0.67 0.69
C PRO A 50 18.31 1.07 1.89
N PHE A 51 17.72 1.40 3.04
CA PHE A 51 18.49 1.74 4.23
C PHE A 51 19.31 0.56 4.74
N LYS A 52 18.72 -0.63 4.75
CA LYS A 52 19.42 -1.85 5.17
C LYS A 52 20.62 -2.16 4.26
N ALA A 53 20.51 -1.84 2.98
CA ALA A 53 21.59 -2.02 2.00
C ALA A 53 22.61 -0.86 2.00
N GLY A 54 22.46 0.13 2.86
CA GLY A 54 23.34 1.31 2.90
C GLY A 54 23.12 2.27 1.74
N GLN A 55 22.00 2.16 1.03
CA GLN A 55 21.68 2.98 -0.14
C GLN A 55 20.80 4.16 0.26
N THR A 56 21.34 5.07 1.04
CA THR A 56 20.60 6.21 1.60
C THR A 56 20.04 7.14 0.50
N ALA A 57 20.80 7.39 -0.55
CA ALA A 57 20.33 8.22 -1.68
C ALA A 57 19.14 7.60 -2.39
N LEU A 58 19.13 6.27 -2.57
CA LEU A 58 18.01 5.54 -3.16
C LEU A 58 16.78 5.63 -2.25
N ALA A 59 16.95 5.45 -0.94
CA ALA A 59 15.85 5.60 0.03
C ALA A 59 15.21 6.98 -0.08
N LYS A 60 15.99 8.03 -0.17
CA LYS A 60 15.48 9.41 -0.32
C LYS A 60 14.73 9.61 -1.63
N ARG A 61 15.19 8.99 -2.72
CA ARG A 61 14.47 9.06 -4.00
C ARG A 61 13.12 8.33 -3.92
N TYR A 62 13.07 7.18 -3.26
CA TYR A 62 11.81 6.46 -3.04
C TYR A 62 10.85 7.27 -2.17
N GLU A 63 11.36 7.86 -1.09
CA GLU A 63 10.55 8.71 -0.21
C GLU A 63 9.94 9.90 -0.97
N ALA A 64 10.73 10.57 -1.79
CA ALA A 64 10.24 11.68 -2.63
C ALA A 64 9.18 11.21 -3.63
N ALA A 65 9.40 10.07 -4.29
CA ALA A 65 8.45 9.51 -5.23
C ALA A 65 7.11 9.16 -4.56
N LEU A 66 7.15 8.50 -3.40
CA LEU A 66 5.96 8.13 -2.66
C LEU A 66 5.24 9.34 -2.06
N GLY A 67 5.96 10.38 -1.70
CA GLY A 67 5.40 11.63 -1.18
C GLY A 67 4.55 12.40 -2.17
N ALA A 68 4.60 12.06 -3.46
CA ALA A 68 3.72 12.64 -4.48
C ALA A 68 2.29 12.10 -4.42
N TYR A 69 2.07 11.01 -3.70
CA TYR A 69 0.75 10.40 -3.50
C TYR A 69 0.19 10.77 -2.13
N GLN A 70 -1.08 10.42 -1.90
CA GLN A 70 -1.69 10.61 -0.57
C GLN A 70 -1.09 9.60 0.41
N VAL A 71 -0.44 10.11 1.46
CA VAL A 71 0.10 9.26 2.54
C VAL A 71 -0.85 9.32 3.72
N VAL A 72 -1.42 8.17 4.10
CA VAL A 72 -2.39 8.07 5.19
C VAL A 72 -1.64 7.76 6.49
N PRO A 73 -1.65 8.68 7.47
CA PRO A 73 -0.91 8.47 8.71
C PRO A 73 -1.55 7.40 9.59
N LEU A 74 -0.73 6.66 10.32
CA LEU A 74 -1.17 5.77 11.38
C LEU A 74 -1.58 6.62 12.59
N SER A 75 -2.78 7.19 12.51
CA SER A 75 -3.37 7.96 13.59
C SER A 75 -3.96 7.05 14.66
N ALA A 76 -4.37 7.63 15.80
CA ALA A 76 -5.08 6.88 16.83
C ALA A 76 -6.36 6.24 16.30
N ALA A 77 -7.11 6.95 15.44
CA ALA A 77 -8.32 6.42 14.82
C ALA A 77 -8.02 5.23 13.91
N VAL A 78 -7.00 5.31 13.06
CA VAL A 78 -6.57 4.21 12.20
C VAL A 78 -6.07 3.02 13.03
N ALA A 79 -5.30 3.28 14.09
CA ALA A 79 -4.80 2.23 14.97
C ALA A 79 -5.93 1.48 15.68
N SER A 80 -6.93 2.20 16.18
CA SER A 80 -8.11 1.61 16.83
C SER A 80 -8.90 0.74 15.85
N LEU A 81 -9.15 1.24 14.65
CA LEU A 81 -9.82 0.48 13.59
C LEU A 81 -9.02 -0.76 13.19
N ALA A 82 -7.70 -0.63 13.06
CA ALA A 82 -6.81 -1.76 12.76
C ALA A 82 -6.92 -2.86 13.82
N ALA A 83 -7.00 -2.49 15.10
CA ALA A 83 -7.17 -3.45 16.18
C ALA A 83 -8.45 -4.26 16.02
N GLN A 84 -9.56 -3.62 15.66
CA GLN A 84 -10.85 -4.28 15.41
C GLN A 84 -10.78 -5.22 14.21
N LEU A 85 -10.20 -4.75 13.10
CA LEU A 85 -10.09 -5.52 11.86
C LEU A 85 -9.17 -6.73 12.01
N ARG A 86 -8.13 -6.58 12.79
CA ARG A 86 -7.20 -7.65 13.12
C ARG A 86 -7.89 -8.83 13.78
N VAL A 87 -8.78 -8.55 14.71
CA VAL A 87 -9.58 -9.58 15.39
C VAL A 87 -10.63 -10.17 14.43
N GLN A 88 -11.33 -9.32 13.70
CA GLN A 88 -12.41 -9.73 12.81
C GLN A 88 -11.93 -10.65 11.67
N TYR A 89 -10.80 -10.32 11.04
CA TYR A 89 -10.29 -11.02 9.87
C TYR A 89 -9.01 -11.81 10.14
N ARG A 90 -8.53 -11.84 11.39
CA ARG A 90 -7.28 -12.53 11.79
C ARG A 90 -6.07 -12.05 10.98
N LEU A 91 -5.99 -10.75 10.77
CA LEU A 91 -4.91 -10.14 10.02
C LEU A 91 -3.68 -9.89 10.91
N LYS A 92 -2.51 -9.92 10.30
CA LYS A 92 -1.29 -9.37 10.91
C LYS A 92 -1.45 -7.86 11.06
N LEU A 93 -0.73 -7.28 12.02
CA LEU A 93 -0.85 -5.85 12.28
C LEU A 93 -0.60 -4.96 11.05
N PRO A 94 0.46 -5.16 10.25
CA PRO A 94 0.66 -4.34 9.05
C PRO A 94 -0.50 -4.42 8.07
N ASP A 95 -1.05 -5.62 7.84
CA ASP A 95 -2.20 -5.81 6.95
C ASP A 95 -3.45 -5.13 7.49
N ALA A 96 -3.68 -5.22 8.79
CA ALA A 96 -4.81 -4.55 9.43
C ALA A 96 -4.70 -3.02 9.30
N VAL A 97 -3.50 -2.46 9.39
CA VAL A 97 -3.26 -1.03 9.18
C VAL A 97 -3.54 -0.63 7.73
N GLN A 98 -3.17 -1.46 6.76
CA GLN A 98 -3.49 -1.20 5.35
C GLN A 98 -5.00 -1.13 5.13
N LEU A 99 -5.73 -2.12 5.64
CA LEU A 99 -7.19 -2.15 5.51
C LEU A 99 -7.84 -0.96 6.24
N ALA A 100 -7.42 -0.67 7.46
CA ALA A 100 -7.91 0.46 8.23
C ALA A 100 -7.66 1.79 7.52
N SER A 101 -6.48 1.96 6.94
CA SER A 101 -6.12 3.15 6.18
C SER A 101 -7.01 3.32 4.96
N ALA A 102 -7.28 2.24 4.23
CA ALA A 102 -8.19 2.26 3.08
C ALA A 102 -9.60 2.67 3.49
N LEU A 103 -10.12 2.11 4.57
CA LEU A 103 -11.45 2.45 5.09
C LEU A 103 -11.52 3.88 5.60
N GLN A 104 -10.47 4.36 6.27
CA GLN A 104 -10.41 5.71 6.83
C GLN A 104 -10.55 6.80 5.75
N ILE A 105 -9.98 6.59 4.58
CA ILE A 105 -10.04 7.56 3.47
C ILE A 105 -11.20 7.28 2.52
N GLY A 106 -12.04 6.29 2.79
CA GLY A 106 -13.12 5.92 1.89
C GLY A 106 -12.62 5.44 0.53
N ALA A 107 -11.50 4.69 0.50
CA ALA A 107 -10.92 4.22 -0.74
C ALA A 107 -11.90 3.32 -1.51
N ALA A 108 -11.88 3.41 -2.84
CA ALA A 108 -12.71 2.57 -3.71
C ALA A 108 -12.25 1.10 -3.70
N ALA A 109 -10.97 0.85 -3.41
CA ALA A 109 -10.41 -0.49 -3.37
C ALA A 109 -9.09 -0.52 -2.61
N LEU A 110 -8.73 -1.71 -2.13
CA LEU A 110 -7.39 -2.04 -1.65
C LEU A 110 -6.67 -2.84 -2.75
N VAL A 111 -5.51 -2.39 -3.16
CA VAL A 111 -4.67 -3.07 -4.15
C VAL A 111 -3.54 -3.80 -3.42
N THR A 112 -3.47 -5.10 -3.59
CA THR A 112 -2.52 -5.94 -2.87
C THR A 112 -2.09 -7.14 -3.71
N HIS A 113 -1.03 -7.81 -3.31
CA HIS A 113 -0.63 -9.11 -3.85
C HIS A 113 -0.75 -10.20 -2.78
N ASP A 114 -1.34 -9.87 -1.63
CA ASP A 114 -1.43 -10.76 -0.48
C ASP A 114 -2.84 -11.35 -0.36
N ARG A 115 -2.92 -12.68 -0.33
CA ARG A 115 -4.18 -13.42 -0.18
C ARG A 115 -4.77 -13.37 1.22
N ASP A 116 -4.04 -12.84 2.20
CA ASP A 116 -4.52 -12.68 3.58
C ASP A 116 -5.74 -11.77 3.67
N PHE A 117 -6.01 -10.96 2.64
CA PHE A 117 -7.19 -10.11 2.54
C PHE A 117 -8.41 -10.80 1.92
N SER A 118 -8.35 -12.07 1.58
CA SER A 118 -9.42 -12.76 0.83
C SER A 118 -10.76 -12.83 1.58
N GLU A 119 -10.75 -12.78 2.91
CA GLU A 119 -11.96 -12.81 3.73
C GLU A 119 -12.58 -11.43 3.96
N VAL A 120 -11.94 -10.36 3.51
CA VAL A 120 -12.42 -8.99 3.72
C VAL A 120 -13.68 -8.73 2.91
N GLN A 121 -14.68 -8.11 3.57
CA GLN A 121 -15.95 -7.74 2.96
C GLN A 121 -16.13 -6.21 3.04
N GLY A 122 -16.98 -5.68 2.16
CA GLY A 122 -17.33 -4.26 2.16
C GLY A 122 -16.31 -3.35 1.48
N LEU A 123 -15.19 -3.89 1.00
CA LEU A 123 -14.18 -3.17 0.22
C LEU A 123 -13.63 -4.09 -0.85
N PRO A 124 -13.67 -3.69 -2.13
CA PRO A 124 -13.03 -4.46 -3.20
C PRO A 124 -11.53 -4.62 -2.95
N VAL A 125 -11.03 -5.84 -3.18
CA VAL A 125 -9.61 -6.17 -3.06
C VAL A 125 -9.11 -6.57 -4.46
N LEU A 126 -8.17 -5.81 -5.00
CA LEU A 126 -7.60 -6.02 -6.32
C LEU A 126 -6.21 -6.62 -6.20
N MET A 127 -6.01 -7.76 -6.84
CA MET A 127 -4.78 -8.56 -6.69
C MET A 127 -3.80 -8.41 -7.86
N GLY A 128 -4.08 -7.54 -8.78
CA GLY A 128 -3.33 -7.41 -10.02
C GLY A 128 -3.77 -8.43 -11.08
N ALA A 129 -3.34 -8.22 -12.30
CA ALA A 129 -3.71 -9.05 -13.45
C ALA A 129 -2.59 -10.01 -13.86
#